data_06c3d1c7f1c9733c3829f03991532e9a
#
_entry.id   06c3d1c7f1c9733c3829f03991532e9a
#
_cell.length_a   1.000
_cell.length_b   1.000
_cell.length_c   1.000
_cell.angle_alpha   90.00
_cell.angle_beta   90.00
_cell.angle_gamma   90.00
#
_symmetry.space_group_name_H-M   'P 1'
#
loop_
_entity.id
_entity.type
_entity.pdbx_description
1 polymer ?
#
loop_
_entity_poly.entity_id
_entity_poly.type
_entity_poly.pdbx_seq_one_letter_code
_entity_poly.pdbx_strand_id
1 'polypeptide(L)'
;MLLSDFRIKNFDKLDRILVDLCDLLMQAKQQDSEYFGMVAAAVLDPDNRCVAAVNYPDTEGRRVHAERAAIDAYQAQYGSIPPGSIIITTLSPCTEDMAERHGTSCTDLISSSGVHKVYAGYADPSQDETRKKFHLKITTNSRIRQLCKAFADTFLKDKLDELSFLGSPCTKDCSGHRAGYEWSKRKGLRQGNSPWSPSFNKGAALAVAGK
;
A
#
# COMPACT_ATOMS: atom_id res chain seq x y z
N MET A 1 17.52 7.61 12.66
CA MET A 1 16.83 8.92 12.63
C MET A 1 15.70 8.79 13.63
N LEU A 2 15.78 9.53 14.77
CA LEU A 2 14.80 9.38 15.84
C LEU A 2 13.55 10.20 15.50
N LEU A 3 12.35 9.62 15.69
CA LEU A 3 11.06 10.30 15.49
C LEU A 3 10.90 11.56 16.34
N SER A 4 11.69 11.72 17.41
CA SER A 4 11.79 12.95 18.21
C SER A 4 12.13 14.20 17.40
N ASP A 5 12.80 14.05 16.25
CA ASP A 5 13.18 15.15 15.37
C ASP A 5 11.98 15.69 14.54
N PHE A 6 10.84 14.96 14.56
CA PHE A 6 9.62 15.33 13.83
C PHE A 6 8.68 16.27 14.62
N ARG A 7 8.96 16.62 15.87
CA ARG A 7 8.19 17.61 16.64
C ARG A 7 8.39 19.04 16.13
N ILE A 8 8.12 19.27 14.84
CA ILE A 8 8.21 20.61 14.23
C ILE A 8 6.84 21.30 14.33
N LYS A 9 6.86 22.53 14.80
CA LYS A 9 5.71 23.36 15.25
C LYS A 9 4.68 23.77 14.18
N ASN A 10 4.77 23.35 12.92
CA ASN A 10 3.95 23.86 11.81
C ASN A 10 3.39 22.77 10.86
N PHE A 11 3.05 21.59 11.37
CA PHE A 11 2.32 20.63 10.54
C PHE A 11 0.84 20.97 10.43
N ASP A 12 0.28 20.82 9.24
CA ASP A 12 -1.16 20.69 9.06
C ASP A 12 -1.69 19.54 9.95
N LYS A 13 -2.95 19.65 10.37
CA LYS A 13 -3.60 18.66 11.23
C LYS A 13 -3.49 17.25 10.65
N LEU A 14 -3.71 17.09 9.33
CA LEU A 14 -3.65 15.78 8.66
C LEU A 14 -2.23 15.22 8.65
N ASP A 15 -1.23 16.07 8.46
CA ASP A 15 0.17 15.69 8.53
C ASP A 15 0.58 15.23 9.94
N ARG A 16 0.04 15.85 11.00
CA ARG A 16 0.25 15.39 12.38
C ARG A 16 -0.30 13.99 12.60
N ILE A 17 -1.52 13.73 12.13
CA ILE A 17 -2.11 12.39 12.22
C ILE A 17 -1.28 11.37 11.43
N LEU A 18 -0.71 11.71 10.27
CA LEU A 18 0.21 10.81 9.58
C LEU A 18 1.46 10.48 10.40
N VAL A 19 2.01 11.44 11.14
CA VAL A 19 3.14 11.18 12.06
C VAL A 19 2.70 10.25 13.19
N ASP A 20 1.54 10.52 13.81
CA ASP A 20 0.99 9.68 14.88
C ASP A 20 0.73 8.23 14.38
N LEU A 21 0.27 8.06 13.13
CA LEU A 21 0.12 6.76 12.49
C LEU A 21 1.46 6.04 12.29
N CYS A 22 2.52 6.76 11.93
CA CYS A 22 3.85 6.19 11.86
C CYS A 22 4.38 5.77 13.25
N ASP A 23 4.11 6.55 14.30
CA ASP A 23 4.44 6.18 15.68
C ASP A 23 3.68 4.91 16.10
N LEU A 24 2.41 4.79 15.73
CA LEU A 24 1.61 3.59 15.97
C LEU A 24 2.21 2.34 15.30
N LEU A 25 2.70 2.46 14.07
CA LEU A 25 3.42 1.37 13.38
C LEU A 25 4.70 0.97 14.10
N MET A 26 5.46 1.95 14.59
CA MET A 26 6.68 1.68 15.36
C MET A 26 6.38 0.93 16.66
N GLN A 27 5.30 1.30 17.37
CA GLN A 27 4.85 0.62 18.58
C GLN A 27 4.40 -0.82 18.28
N ALA A 28 3.61 -1.02 17.23
CA ALA A 28 3.16 -2.35 16.81
C ALA A 28 4.36 -3.28 16.52
N LYS A 29 5.36 -2.77 15.81
CA LYS A 29 6.59 -3.53 15.51
C LYS A 29 7.43 -3.84 16.75
N GLN A 30 7.44 -2.98 17.75
CA GLN A 30 8.14 -3.23 19.01
C GLN A 30 7.45 -4.31 19.86
N GLN A 31 6.12 -4.42 19.77
CA GLN A 31 5.33 -5.42 20.50
C GLN A 31 5.39 -6.78 19.82
N ASP A 32 5.48 -6.82 18.50
CA ASP A 32 5.59 -8.03 17.69
C ASP A 32 6.70 -7.85 16.65
N SER A 33 7.85 -8.52 16.89
CA SER A 33 9.01 -8.44 15.99
C SER A 33 8.76 -9.11 14.63
N GLU A 34 7.78 -10.02 14.56
CA GLU A 34 7.34 -10.70 13.32
C GLU A 34 6.23 -9.93 12.60
N TYR A 35 5.83 -8.77 13.14
CA TYR A 35 4.79 -7.95 12.54
C TYR A 35 5.23 -7.41 11.16
N PHE A 36 4.67 -8.00 10.12
CA PHE A 36 4.95 -7.65 8.73
C PHE A 36 4.07 -6.53 8.17
N GLY A 37 3.10 -6.07 8.92
CA GLY A 37 2.16 -5.07 8.47
C GLY A 37 2.68 -3.66 8.74
N MET A 38 2.94 -2.89 7.68
CA MET A 38 3.55 -1.56 7.78
C MET A 38 2.63 -0.48 7.21
N VAL A 39 1.32 -0.66 7.39
CA VAL A 39 0.31 0.33 7.04
C VAL A 39 -0.55 0.64 8.25
N ALA A 40 -0.75 1.92 8.50
CA ALA A 40 -1.71 2.42 9.49
C ALA A 40 -2.68 3.38 8.82
N ALA A 41 -3.93 3.39 9.30
CA ALA A 41 -4.96 4.29 8.82
C ALA A 41 -5.82 4.81 9.99
N ALA A 42 -6.48 5.94 9.77
CA ALA A 42 -7.44 6.52 10.71
C ALA A 42 -8.68 7.02 9.98
N VAL A 43 -9.82 6.94 10.65
CA VAL A 43 -11.03 7.69 10.32
C VAL A 43 -11.03 8.95 11.16
N LEU A 44 -11.06 10.11 10.53
CA LEU A 44 -11.25 11.41 11.16
C LEU A 44 -12.60 11.97 10.75
N ASP A 45 -13.48 12.21 11.72
CA ASP A 45 -14.79 12.78 11.45
C ASP A 45 -14.82 14.32 11.61
N PRO A 46 -15.94 14.97 11.21
CA PRO A 46 -16.08 16.43 11.35
C PRO A 46 -16.06 16.93 12.80
N ASP A 47 -16.41 16.09 13.77
CA ASP A 47 -16.37 16.40 15.21
C ASP A 47 -14.99 16.22 15.82
N ASN A 48 -13.96 15.93 14.99
CA ASN A 48 -12.59 15.66 15.37
C ASN A 48 -12.36 14.36 16.16
N ARG A 49 -13.33 13.43 16.17
CA ARG A 49 -13.08 12.07 16.65
C ARG A 49 -12.17 11.38 15.65
N CYS A 50 -11.10 10.73 16.15
CA CYS A 50 -10.10 10.08 15.33
C CYS A 50 -9.88 8.66 15.85
N VAL A 51 -10.19 7.66 15.02
CA VAL A 51 -9.98 6.25 15.34
C VAL A 51 -8.93 5.69 14.39
N ALA A 52 -7.82 5.24 14.93
CA ALA A 52 -6.69 4.72 14.19
C ALA A 52 -6.55 3.21 14.38
N ALA A 53 -6.06 2.54 13.35
CA ALA A 53 -5.72 1.13 13.38
C ALA A 53 -4.50 0.85 12.49
N VAL A 54 -3.81 -0.25 12.78
CA VAL A 54 -2.78 -0.86 11.94
C VAL A 54 -3.39 -2.06 11.23
N ASN A 55 -2.80 -2.49 10.12
CA ASN A 55 -3.16 -3.76 9.53
C ASN A 55 -2.74 -4.92 10.45
N TYR A 56 -3.48 -6.02 10.42
CA TYR A 56 -3.23 -7.19 11.27
C TYR A 56 -3.63 -8.49 10.55
N PRO A 57 -3.13 -9.67 10.98
CA PRO A 57 -3.66 -10.94 10.51
C PRO A 57 -4.99 -11.25 11.21
N ASP A 58 -6.00 -11.74 10.47
CA ASP A 58 -7.22 -12.28 11.04
C ASP A 58 -6.99 -13.69 11.64
N THR A 59 -8.05 -14.30 12.15
CA THR A 59 -7.99 -15.65 12.75
C THR A 59 -7.61 -16.77 11.78
N GLU A 60 -7.69 -16.51 10.47
CA GLU A 60 -7.25 -17.42 9.41
C GLU A 60 -5.87 -17.05 8.83
N GLY A 61 -5.18 -16.10 9.48
CA GLY A 61 -3.88 -15.58 9.03
C GLY A 61 -3.94 -14.68 7.79
N ARG A 62 -5.14 -14.27 7.35
CA ARG A 62 -5.30 -13.33 6.23
C ARG A 62 -5.08 -11.92 6.73
N ARG A 63 -4.39 -11.11 5.92
CA ARG A 63 -4.11 -9.73 6.30
C ARG A 63 -5.36 -8.85 6.17
N VAL A 64 -5.81 -8.28 7.27
CA VAL A 64 -6.80 -7.19 7.29
C VAL A 64 -6.07 -5.87 7.07
N HIS A 65 -6.45 -5.10 6.05
CA HIS A 65 -5.82 -3.81 5.74
C HIS A 65 -6.20 -2.74 6.77
N ALA A 66 -5.30 -1.79 6.98
CA ALA A 66 -5.45 -0.76 8.01
C ALA A 66 -6.70 0.10 7.82
N GLU A 67 -7.07 0.41 6.57
CA GLU A 67 -8.27 1.19 6.27
C GLU A 67 -9.53 0.43 6.68
N ARG A 68 -9.60 -0.88 6.42
CA ARG A 68 -10.71 -1.73 6.90
C ARG A 68 -10.74 -1.75 8.41
N ALA A 69 -9.61 -2.02 9.04
CA ALA A 69 -9.50 -2.05 10.50
C ALA A 69 -9.95 -0.73 11.16
N ALA A 70 -9.57 0.41 10.58
CA ALA A 70 -9.96 1.72 11.09
C ALA A 70 -11.46 2.01 10.90
N ILE A 71 -12.04 1.62 9.76
CA ILE A 71 -13.48 1.74 9.48
C ILE A 71 -14.27 0.88 10.45
N ASP A 72 -13.92 -0.40 10.60
CA ASP A 72 -14.58 -1.34 11.49
C ASP A 72 -14.50 -0.88 12.95
N ALA A 73 -13.34 -0.42 13.41
CA ALA A 73 -13.14 0.11 14.75
C ALA A 73 -13.94 1.39 15.00
N TYR A 74 -13.99 2.31 14.02
CA TYR A 74 -14.81 3.51 14.12
C TYR A 74 -16.29 3.16 14.24
N GLN A 75 -16.78 2.26 13.37
CA GLN A 75 -18.18 1.85 13.37
C GLN A 75 -18.58 1.11 14.66
N ALA A 76 -17.69 0.28 15.19
CA ALA A 76 -17.90 -0.40 16.47
C ALA A 76 -18.03 0.60 17.64
N GLN A 77 -17.29 1.70 17.61
CA GLN A 77 -17.26 2.68 18.70
C GLN A 77 -18.34 3.75 18.58
N TYR A 78 -18.64 4.21 17.35
CA TYR A 78 -19.50 5.39 17.12
C TYR A 78 -20.67 5.15 16.16
N GLY A 79 -20.80 3.95 15.60
CA GLY A 79 -21.81 3.65 14.58
C GLY A 79 -21.38 4.08 13.16
N SER A 80 -22.32 4.58 12.38
CA SER A 80 -22.05 4.97 11.00
C SER A 80 -21.04 6.13 10.91
N ILE A 81 -20.21 6.11 9.88
CA ILE A 81 -19.25 7.20 9.62
C ILE A 81 -20.00 8.42 9.11
N PRO A 82 -19.89 9.59 9.75
CA PRO A 82 -20.60 10.80 9.35
C PRO A 82 -20.13 11.31 7.97
N PRO A 83 -21.02 11.94 7.17
CA PRO A 83 -20.62 12.64 5.96
C PRO A 83 -19.56 13.71 6.26
N GLY A 84 -18.60 13.85 5.35
CA GLY A 84 -17.50 14.80 5.53
C GLY A 84 -16.27 14.23 6.26
N SER A 85 -16.35 12.98 6.75
CA SER A 85 -15.21 12.27 7.31
C SER A 85 -14.10 12.06 6.27
N ILE A 86 -12.88 11.88 6.76
CA ILE A 86 -11.67 11.68 5.95
C ILE A 86 -10.99 10.40 6.42
N ILE A 87 -10.58 9.55 5.49
CA ILE A 87 -9.60 8.49 5.76
C ILE A 87 -8.19 9.08 5.64
N ILE A 88 -7.37 8.87 6.65
CA ILE A 88 -5.95 9.23 6.65
C ILE A 88 -5.17 7.92 6.71
N THR A 89 -4.21 7.71 5.80
CA THR A 89 -3.48 6.45 5.71
C THR A 89 -2.01 6.68 5.36
N THR A 90 -1.12 5.83 5.86
CA THR A 90 0.31 5.95 5.55
C THR A 90 0.64 5.54 4.12
N LEU A 91 -0.14 4.60 3.54
CA LEU A 91 -0.04 4.15 2.15
C LEU A 91 -1.41 4.27 1.48
N SER A 92 -1.46 4.68 0.21
CA SER A 92 -2.73 4.85 -0.49
C SER A 92 -3.52 3.53 -0.60
N PRO A 93 -4.86 3.55 -0.47
CA PRO A 93 -5.70 2.36 -0.42
C PRO A 93 -5.59 1.50 -1.68
N CYS A 94 -5.67 0.17 -1.50
CA CYS A 94 -5.65 -0.78 -2.60
C CYS A 94 -6.92 -0.70 -3.46
N THR A 95 -6.77 -1.01 -4.76
CA THR A 95 -7.85 -1.04 -5.74
C THR A 95 -8.34 -2.45 -6.10
N GLU A 96 -7.51 -3.48 -5.88
CA GLU A 96 -7.80 -4.86 -6.28
C GLU A 96 -7.44 -5.92 -5.25
N ASP A 97 -6.34 -5.75 -4.49
CA ASP A 97 -5.69 -6.80 -3.71
C ASP A 97 -6.57 -7.49 -2.65
N MET A 98 -7.66 -6.85 -2.26
CA MET A 98 -8.54 -7.36 -1.19
C MET A 98 -9.82 -8.01 -1.69
N ALA A 99 -10.18 -7.81 -2.97
CA ALA A 99 -11.41 -8.38 -3.50
C ALA A 99 -11.42 -9.93 -3.44
N GLU A 100 -10.26 -10.55 -3.66
CA GLU A 100 -10.12 -12.01 -3.59
C GLU A 100 -10.17 -12.56 -2.16
N ARG A 101 -9.74 -11.79 -1.16
CA ARG A 101 -9.59 -12.24 0.23
C ARG A 101 -10.74 -11.86 1.15
N HIS A 102 -11.33 -10.67 0.93
CA HIS A 102 -12.40 -10.12 1.76
C HIS A 102 -13.63 -9.67 0.96
N GLY A 103 -13.70 -10.02 -0.33
CA GLY A 103 -14.83 -9.71 -1.20
C GLY A 103 -14.89 -8.25 -1.69
N THR A 104 -14.06 -7.35 -1.17
CA THR A 104 -14.07 -5.93 -1.59
C THR A 104 -12.72 -5.25 -1.33
N SER A 105 -12.27 -4.42 -2.27
CA SER A 105 -11.07 -3.60 -2.11
C SER A 105 -11.23 -2.51 -1.05
N CYS A 106 -10.12 -1.96 -0.52
CA CYS A 106 -10.20 -0.81 0.38
C CYS A 106 -10.83 0.40 -0.31
N THR A 107 -10.59 0.58 -1.61
CA THR A 107 -11.23 1.64 -2.42
C THR A 107 -12.76 1.50 -2.43
N ASP A 108 -13.29 0.30 -2.66
CA ASP A 108 -14.73 0.07 -2.67
C ASP A 108 -15.33 0.18 -1.27
N LEU A 109 -14.64 -0.34 -0.25
CA LEU A 109 -15.07 -0.21 1.14
C LEU A 109 -15.18 1.24 1.59
N ILE A 110 -14.14 2.05 1.32
CA ILE A 110 -14.14 3.49 1.67
C ILE A 110 -15.30 4.18 0.97
N SER A 111 -15.50 3.92 -0.31
CA SER A 111 -16.62 4.53 -1.08
C SER A 111 -17.98 4.13 -0.55
N SER A 112 -18.18 2.86 -0.21
CA SER A 112 -19.45 2.35 0.34
C SER A 112 -19.73 2.82 1.77
N SER A 113 -18.69 3.18 2.53
CA SER A 113 -18.83 3.79 3.85
C SER A 113 -19.25 5.26 3.84
N GLY A 114 -19.41 5.85 2.63
CA GLY A 114 -19.77 7.27 2.47
C GLY A 114 -18.62 8.26 2.61
N VAL A 115 -17.39 7.76 2.68
CA VAL A 115 -16.19 8.61 2.72
C VAL A 115 -15.75 8.95 1.30
N HIS A 116 -15.61 10.23 1.00
CA HIS A 116 -15.24 10.74 -0.32
C HIS A 116 -13.86 11.39 -0.36
N LYS A 117 -13.15 11.43 0.76
CA LYS A 117 -11.83 12.06 0.88
C LYS A 117 -10.84 11.12 1.55
N VAL A 118 -9.70 10.96 0.92
CA VAL A 118 -8.57 10.22 1.48
C VAL A 118 -7.33 11.11 1.46
N TYR A 119 -6.61 11.13 2.58
CA TYR A 119 -5.32 11.78 2.71
C TYR A 119 -4.26 10.73 2.98
N ALA A 120 -3.29 10.57 2.07
CA ALA A 120 -2.28 9.54 2.20
C ALA A 120 -0.87 10.11 2.33
N GLY A 121 -0.03 9.41 3.07
CA GLY A 121 1.37 9.74 3.23
C GLY A 121 2.19 9.41 1.97
N TYR A 122 1.95 8.25 1.37
CA TYR A 122 2.64 7.78 0.18
C TYR A 122 1.65 7.10 -0.78
N ALA A 123 1.83 7.32 -2.08
CA ALA A 123 1.06 6.63 -3.12
C ALA A 123 1.67 5.26 -3.38
N ASP A 124 0.87 4.20 -3.37
CA ASP A 124 1.32 2.86 -3.75
C ASP A 124 1.53 2.81 -5.28
N PRO A 125 2.76 2.65 -5.76
CA PRO A 125 3.05 2.65 -7.20
C PRO A 125 2.53 1.39 -7.91
N SER A 126 2.10 0.38 -7.16
CA SER A 126 1.52 -0.84 -7.72
C SER A 126 0.03 -0.73 -8.00
N GLN A 127 -0.63 0.34 -7.54
CA GLN A 127 -2.07 0.53 -7.66
C GLN A 127 -2.44 1.44 -8.83
N ASP A 128 -3.60 1.17 -9.45
CA ASP A 128 -4.16 2.03 -10.48
C ASP A 128 -4.98 3.17 -9.84
N GLU A 129 -4.37 4.35 -9.78
CA GLU A 129 -4.99 5.55 -9.20
C GLU A 129 -6.32 5.94 -9.88
N THR A 130 -6.52 5.57 -11.17
CA THR A 130 -7.75 5.91 -11.91
C THR A 130 -8.98 5.15 -11.41
N ARG A 131 -8.80 4.05 -10.68
CA ARG A 131 -9.88 3.24 -10.11
C ARG A 131 -10.43 3.78 -8.81
N LYS A 132 -9.79 4.79 -8.20
CA LYS A 132 -10.22 5.34 -6.91
C LYS A 132 -11.47 6.20 -7.08
N LYS A 133 -12.50 5.87 -6.32
CA LYS A 133 -13.83 6.50 -6.36
C LYS A 133 -13.97 7.66 -5.35
N PHE A 134 -12.84 8.15 -4.81
CA PHE A 134 -12.76 9.22 -3.83
C PHE A 134 -11.66 10.21 -4.21
N HIS A 135 -11.71 11.40 -3.64
CA HIS A 135 -10.66 12.38 -3.82
C HIS A 135 -9.43 12.00 -2.98
N LEU A 136 -8.39 11.52 -3.64
CA LEU A 136 -7.09 11.24 -3.01
C LEU A 136 -6.20 12.46 -3.03
N LYS A 137 -5.67 12.84 -1.87
CA LYS A 137 -4.61 13.82 -1.72
C LYS A 137 -3.41 13.18 -1.03
N ILE A 138 -2.24 13.29 -1.63
CA ILE A 138 -0.98 12.87 -1.01
C ILE A 138 -0.37 14.07 -0.27
N THR A 139 0.23 13.83 0.89
CA THR A 139 0.93 14.88 1.63
C THR A 139 1.96 15.59 0.74
N THR A 140 1.99 16.92 0.82
CA THR A 140 3.03 17.73 0.16
C THR A 140 4.31 17.80 0.98
N ASN A 141 4.27 17.40 2.26
CA ASN A 141 5.42 17.37 3.14
C ASN A 141 6.38 16.24 2.76
N SER A 142 7.53 16.60 2.19
CA SER A 142 8.52 15.63 1.70
C SER A 142 9.07 14.71 2.79
N ARG A 143 9.23 15.21 4.03
CA ARG A 143 9.74 14.41 5.16
C ARG A 143 8.74 13.36 5.60
N ILE A 144 7.45 13.74 5.73
CA ILE A 144 6.38 12.79 6.06
C ILE A 144 6.21 11.77 4.95
N ARG A 145 6.26 12.21 3.69
CA ARG A 145 6.21 11.29 2.55
C ARG A 145 7.35 10.28 2.58
N GLN A 146 8.58 10.71 2.88
CA GLN A 146 9.73 9.82 3.00
C GLN A 146 9.58 8.85 4.16
N LEU A 147 9.03 9.30 5.30
CA LEU A 147 8.76 8.44 6.44
C LEU A 147 7.72 7.35 6.09
N CYS A 148 6.58 7.74 5.53
CA CYS A 148 5.55 6.80 5.09
C CYS A 148 6.08 5.84 4.01
N LYS A 149 6.89 6.35 3.06
CA LYS A 149 7.56 5.53 2.06
C LYS A 149 8.48 4.48 2.69
N ALA A 150 9.25 4.82 3.73
CA ALA A 150 10.15 3.88 4.38
C ALA A 150 9.41 2.68 5.00
N PHE A 151 8.22 2.90 5.57
CA PHE A 151 7.35 1.80 6.01
C PHE A 151 6.79 1.00 4.83
N ALA A 152 6.34 1.68 3.77
CA ALA A 152 5.81 1.03 2.57
C ALA A 152 6.89 0.22 1.84
N ASP A 153 8.12 0.71 1.75
CA ASP A 153 9.24 0.02 1.08
C ASP A 153 9.54 -1.33 1.75
N THR A 154 9.41 -1.46 3.08
CA THR A 154 9.58 -2.72 3.77
C THR A 154 8.56 -3.76 3.27
N PHE A 155 7.30 -3.36 3.16
CA PHE A 155 6.22 -4.20 2.63
C PHE A 155 6.33 -4.44 1.12
N LEU A 156 6.62 -3.39 0.34
CA LEU A 156 6.73 -3.46 -1.12
C LEU A 156 7.97 -4.23 -1.56
N LYS A 157 9.06 -4.20 -0.78
CA LYS A 157 10.26 -4.97 -1.06
C LYS A 157 9.98 -6.46 -0.95
N ASP A 158 9.32 -6.90 0.12
CA ASP A 158 8.94 -8.30 0.28
C ASP A 158 8.00 -8.75 -0.85
N LYS A 159 7.01 -7.92 -1.20
CA LYS A 159 6.09 -8.16 -2.33
C LYS A 159 6.80 -8.16 -3.68
N LEU A 160 7.82 -7.32 -3.88
CA LEU A 160 8.62 -7.27 -5.10
C LEU A 160 9.61 -8.44 -5.19
N ASP A 161 10.13 -8.91 -4.06
CA ASP A 161 10.99 -10.09 -4.00
C ASP A 161 10.16 -11.37 -4.25
N GLU A 162 8.91 -11.45 -3.79
CA GLU A 162 7.94 -12.48 -4.15
C GLU A 162 7.52 -12.40 -5.64
N LEU A 163 7.44 -11.21 -6.22
CA LEU A 163 7.12 -10.95 -7.63
C LEU A 163 8.39 -10.86 -8.47
N SER A 164 9.29 -11.84 -8.32
CA SER A 164 10.47 -11.95 -9.17
C SER A 164 10.41 -13.19 -10.06
N PHE A 165 10.91 -13.08 -11.27
CA PHE A 165 11.13 -14.20 -12.17
C PHE A 165 12.64 -14.38 -12.39
N LEU A 166 13.19 -15.46 -11.85
CA LEU A 166 14.64 -15.76 -11.89
C LEU A 166 15.51 -14.59 -11.36
N GLY A 167 15.09 -13.96 -10.26
CA GLY A 167 15.78 -12.84 -9.63
C GLY A 167 15.60 -11.49 -10.36
N SER A 168 14.73 -11.41 -11.36
CA SER A 168 14.39 -10.16 -12.02
C SER A 168 13.03 -9.66 -11.55
N PRO A 169 12.94 -8.45 -10.93
CA PRO A 169 11.68 -7.93 -10.39
C PRO A 169 10.64 -7.73 -11.49
N CYS A 170 9.41 -8.10 -11.17
CA CYS A 170 8.25 -7.96 -12.03
C CYS A 170 7.39 -6.76 -11.59
N THR A 171 6.69 -6.15 -12.55
CA THR A 171 5.84 -4.98 -12.27
C THR A 171 4.41 -5.35 -11.85
N LYS A 172 3.92 -6.55 -12.24
CA LYS A 172 2.58 -7.04 -11.90
C LYS A 172 2.57 -8.52 -11.51
N ASP A 173 2.75 -9.42 -12.46
CA ASP A 173 2.51 -10.86 -12.29
C ASP A 173 3.61 -11.75 -12.92
N CYS A 174 4.71 -11.18 -13.32
CA CYS A 174 5.78 -11.87 -14.03
C CYS A 174 5.40 -12.50 -15.39
N SER A 175 4.18 -12.39 -15.85
CA SER A 175 3.73 -13.03 -17.10
C SER A 175 4.57 -12.59 -18.30
N GLY A 176 4.90 -11.32 -18.39
CA GLY A 176 5.78 -10.78 -19.44
C GLY A 176 7.20 -11.37 -19.39
N HIS A 177 7.80 -11.47 -18.21
CA HIS A 177 9.12 -12.09 -18.04
C HIS A 177 9.09 -13.55 -18.43
N ARG A 178 8.10 -14.31 -17.96
CA ARG A 178 7.92 -15.73 -18.28
C ARG A 178 7.71 -15.95 -19.77
N ALA A 179 6.83 -15.18 -20.39
CA ALA A 179 6.56 -15.27 -21.83
C ALA A 179 7.82 -15.00 -22.67
N GLY A 180 8.59 -13.98 -22.32
CA GLY A 180 9.86 -13.67 -23.00
C GLY A 180 10.90 -14.75 -22.82
N TYR A 181 11.05 -15.29 -21.62
CA TYR A 181 11.96 -16.39 -21.32
C TYR A 181 11.65 -17.64 -22.14
N GLU A 182 10.40 -18.11 -22.11
CA GLU A 182 9.94 -19.28 -22.86
C GLU A 182 10.04 -19.06 -24.37
N TRP A 183 9.74 -17.85 -24.86
CA TRP A 183 9.92 -17.51 -26.26
C TRP A 183 11.40 -17.60 -26.66
N SER A 184 12.30 -17.03 -25.87
CA SER A 184 13.73 -17.05 -26.12
C SER A 184 14.28 -18.49 -26.19
N LYS A 185 13.88 -19.33 -25.23
CA LYS A 185 14.27 -20.76 -25.25
C LYS A 185 13.78 -21.47 -26.51
N ARG A 186 12.52 -21.29 -26.91
CA ARG A 186 11.98 -21.90 -28.14
C ARG A 186 12.63 -21.37 -29.43
N LYS A 187 13.15 -20.14 -29.40
CA LYS A 187 13.82 -19.51 -30.56
C LYS A 187 15.33 -19.64 -30.57
N GLY A 188 15.91 -20.53 -29.76
CA GLY A 188 17.34 -20.77 -29.69
C GLY A 188 18.10 -19.65 -28.99
N LEU A 189 17.58 -19.23 -27.81
CA LEU A 189 18.18 -18.22 -26.93
C LEU A 189 18.37 -16.84 -27.59
N ARG A 190 17.36 -16.38 -28.27
CA ARG A 190 17.34 -15.02 -28.87
C ARG A 190 16.88 -13.96 -27.86
N GLN A 191 17.50 -12.79 -27.95
CA GLN A 191 17.05 -11.62 -27.20
C GLN A 191 15.70 -11.11 -27.73
N GLY A 192 14.82 -10.67 -26.81
CA GLY A 192 13.58 -9.99 -27.14
C GLY A 192 13.85 -8.53 -27.53
N ASN A 193 13.14 -8.04 -28.53
CA ASN A 193 13.21 -6.65 -28.98
C ASN A 193 11.83 -6.04 -29.16
N SER A 194 10.85 -6.50 -28.39
CA SER A 194 9.48 -5.94 -28.44
C SER A 194 9.49 -4.47 -27.97
N PRO A 195 9.06 -3.50 -28.79
CA PRO A 195 8.97 -2.10 -28.38
C PRO A 195 7.83 -1.86 -27.38
N TRP A 196 6.89 -2.82 -27.27
CA TRP A 196 5.68 -2.69 -26.48
C TRP A 196 5.72 -3.43 -25.14
N SER A 197 6.73 -4.26 -24.90
CA SER A 197 6.83 -5.07 -23.70
C SER A 197 8.25 -5.17 -23.14
N PRO A 198 8.67 -4.20 -22.33
CA PRO A 198 9.97 -4.25 -21.64
C PRO A 198 10.13 -5.50 -20.78
N SER A 199 9.07 -5.97 -20.12
CA SER A 199 9.08 -7.19 -19.31
C SER A 199 9.38 -8.45 -20.14
N PHE A 200 8.81 -8.54 -21.35
CA PHE A 200 9.11 -9.62 -22.28
C PHE A 200 10.58 -9.61 -22.69
N ASN A 201 11.12 -8.46 -23.07
CA ASN A 201 12.53 -8.33 -23.45
C ASN A 201 13.47 -8.74 -22.31
N LYS A 202 13.13 -8.37 -21.09
CA LYS A 202 13.88 -8.71 -19.89
C LYS A 202 13.84 -10.22 -19.60
N GLY A 203 12.70 -10.88 -19.78
CA GLY A 203 12.57 -12.33 -19.68
C GLY A 203 13.41 -13.07 -20.74
N ALA A 204 13.38 -12.61 -21.99
CA ALA A 204 14.22 -13.17 -23.05
C ALA A 204 15.72 -13.03 -22.73
N ALA A 205 16.14 -11.90 -22.16
CA ALA A 205 17.52 -11.67 -21.74
C ALA A 205 17.96 -12.62 -20.62
N LEU A 206 17.07 -12.95 -19.67
CA LEU A 206 17.35 -13.93 -18.62
C LEU A 206 17.61 -15.33 -19.17
N ALA A 207 16.85 -15.76 -20.19
CA ALA A 207 17.06 -17.04 -20.86
C ALA A 207 18.44 -17.09 -21.59
N VAL A 208 18.80 -16.00 -22.26
CA VAL A 208 20.13 -15.88 -22.94
C VAL A 208 21.27 -15.88 -21.92
N ALA A 209 21.06 -15.29 -20.73
CA ALA A 209 22.04 -15.28 -19.64
C ALA A 209 22.20 -16.64 -18.92
N GLY A 210 21.45 -17.66 -19.29
CA GLY A 210 21.51 -18.99 -18.68
C GLY A 210 20.94 -19.08 -17.27
N LYS A 211 20.04 -18.19 -16.94
CA LYS A 211 19.31 -18.18 -15.65
C LYS A 211 18.06 -19.04 -15.70
#